data_5fd3a92a2993c5f7ff470ad23692f21a
#
_entry.id   5fd3a92a2993c5f7ff470ad23692f21a
#
_cell.length_a   1.000
_cell.length_b   1.000
_cell.length_c   1.000
_cell.angle_alpha   90.00
_cell.angle_beta   90.00
_cell.angle_gamma   90.00
#
_symmetry.space_group_name_H-M   'P 1'
#
loop_
_entity.id
_entity.type
_entity.pdbx_description
1 polymer ?
#
loop_
_entity_poly.entity_id
_entity_poly.type
_entity_poly.pdbx_seq_one_letter_code
_entity_poly.pdbx_strand_id
1 'polypeptide(L)'
;NALLFGRGGTGGIINRVTKKAVVGETFTAHDVGIDSFGAADIALDTNFQLENGAALRINLHSDTLANHRDHYDGNRVGFNPTMTLKVSPETTVFLSYEYADHERFIDRGIPTINGSPDESLSDIVFGNSSANVQTLEATIMRAQVEHTLSDTSKANFSFTSSSFDKLYQNIYASGYDGTLVTMDGYYDPTERDNTIMSANLVNELSLGGVVHTLLIGAEFIQTDNENLRYDANWSTTNDDNEIFNITRPMDFTVNSGGVATALDYVTKLNRQTASDITVTSIFIQDQIDLSDNWKLMVGGRLDDFDITVDDIKNGTSESRNDNTFSPRAGVIYKPQENVSLYLSYSESFLPRSGEQFKALSATSARLDPDVFESTEIGMKVALNENISLNAAYFDSEQVRAERDNDTGETSEVRGLTVDGFEIELKGRVVDNLNLAIAYSDLSGETSSGGIPREIPEHTLSAFVAWEVNEKLSVGLGLTQQGESKIKDNTPGLVLPEYTRVDLSAYYQVAPNLSVQMNVENLMDELYFPHSHSTHQASVGESVNSRVSLRWTY
;
A
#
# COMPACT_ATOMS: atom_id res chain seq x y z
N ASN A 1 3.70 12.45 -3.19
CA ASN A 1 4.25 13.11 -4.36
C ASN A 1 3.19 13.39 -5.43
N ALA A 2 2.22 14.25 -5.08
CA ALA A 2 1.10 14.65 -5.94
C ALA A 2 1.53 15.11 -7.34
N LEU A 3 2.72 15.71 -7.49
CA LEU A 3 3.21 16.18 -8.79
C LEU A 3 3.35 15.07 -9.83
N LEU A 4 3.94 13.93 -9.46
CA LEU A 4 4.16 12.82 -10.38
C LEU A 4 2.96 11.89 -10.52
N PHE A 5 2.12 11.80 -9.49
CA PHE A 5 1.02 10.84 -9.42
C PHE A 5 -0.37 11.49 -9.48
N GLY A 6 -0.47 12.80 -9.22
CA GLY A 6 -1.63 13.68 -9.42
C GLY A 6 -2.79 13.45 -8.46
N ARG A 7 -3.18 12.23 -8.25
CA ARG A 7 -4.36 11.85 -7.47
C ARG A 7 -4.01 10.88 -6.34
N GLY A 8 -4.87 10.83 -5.34
CA GLY A 8 -4.73 10.00 -4.15
C GLY A 8 -4.73 10.81 -2.87
N GLY A 9 -4.96 10.12 -1.75
CA GLY A 9 -5.02 10.74 -0.43
C GLY A 9 -3.66 11.14 0.15
N THR A 10 -3.68 11.76 1.31
CA THR A 10 -2.51 12.27 2.03
C THR A 10 -1.66 11.20 2.72
N GLY A 11 -2.12 9.95 2.78
CA GLY A 11 -1.44 8.86 3.49
C GLY A 11 -0.09 8.40 2.94
N GLY A 12 0.37 9.02 1.84
CA GLY A 12 1.65 8.71 1.22
C GLY A 12 1.53 7.85 -0.05
N ILE A 13 2.68 7.59 -0.67
CA ILE A 13 2.78 6.82 -1.92
C ILE A 13 3.80 5.70 -1.75
N ILE A 14 3.37 4.49 -2.05
CA ILE A 14 4.26 3.33 -2.14
C ILE A 14 4.74 3.21 -3.58
N ASN A 15 6.02 3.49 -3.82
CA ASN A 15 6.65 3.34 -5.12
C ASN A 15 7.29 1.95 -5.25
N ARG A 16 6.71 1.09 -6.09
CA ARG A 16 7.24 -0.24 -6.39
C ARG A 16 8.16 -0.19 -7.62
N VAL A 17 9.45 -0.44 -7.40
CA VAL A 17 10.47 -0.44 -8.45
C VAL A 17 10.91 -1.87 -8.75
N THR A 18 10.76 -2.30 -10.00
CA THR A 18 11.25 -3.62 -10.44
C THR A 18 12.77 -3.62 -10.62
N LYS A 19 13.40 -4.77 -10.40
CA LYS A 19 14.83 -4.95 -10.64
C LYS A 19 15.13 -4.80 -12.13
N LYS A 20 16.08 -3.94 -12.50
CA LYS A 20 16.54 -3.77 -13.88
C LYS A 20 17.70 -4.73 -14.18
N ALA A 21 17.83 -5.15 -15.45
CA ALA A 21 19.00 -5.89 -15.91
C ALA A 21 20.26 -5.00 -15.85
N VAL A 22 21.36 -5.54 -15.33
CA VAL A 22 22.63 -4.83 -15.11
C VAL A 22 23.59 -5.13 -16.23
N VAL A 23 23.93 -4.12 -17.02
CA VAL A 23 24.90 -4.25 -18.13
C VAL A 23 26.31 -4.36 -17.58
N GLY A 24 27.06 -5.34 -18.03
CA GLY A 24 28.46 -5.60 -17.61
C GLY A 24 28.57 -6.66 -16.50
N GLU A 25 27.46 -7.21 -16.02
CA GLU A 25 27.45 -8.19 -14.95
C GLU A 25 26.76 -9.49 -15.37
N THR A 26 27.24 -10.61 -14.84
CA THR A 26 26.58 -11.92 -14.90
C THR A 26 26.59 -12.51 -13.50
N PHE A 27 25.42 -12.81 -12.98
CA PHE A 27 25.26 -13.42 -11.65
C PHE A 27 23.97 -14.24 -11.58
N THR A 28 23.94 -15.15 -10.63
CA THR A 28 22.73 -15.88 -10.26
C THR A 28 22.62 -15.97 -8.74
N ALA A 29 21.44 -15.71 -8.21
CA ALA A 29 21.10 -15.90 -6.81
C ALA A 29 19.86 -16.80 -6.69
N HIS A 30 19.91 -17.72 -5.75
CA HIS A 30 18.80 -18.57 -5.35
C HIS A 30 18.49 -18.29 -3.88
N ASP A 31 17.22 -18.13 -3.57
CA ASP A 31 16.72 -18.03 -2.21
C ASP A 31 15.71 -19.17 -1.99
N VAL A 32 15.81 -19.88 -0.88
CA VAL A 32 14.83 -20.88 -0.44
C VAL A 32 14.55 -20.67 1.04
N GLY A 33 13.30 -20.76 1.43
CA GLY A 33 12.88 -20.54 2.81
C GLY A 33 11.77 -21.50 3.23
N ILE A 34 11.70 -21.74 4.53
CA ILE A 34 10.61 -22.46 5.18
C ILE A 34 10.39 -21.88 6.57
N ASP A 35 9.15 -21.83 7.01
CA ASP A 35 8.78 -21.39 8.36
C ASP A 35 8.15 -22.49 9.22
N SER A 36 7.87 -22.15 10.48
CA SER A 36 7.31 -23.08 11.46
C SER A 36 5.84 -23.46 11.20
N PHE A 37 5.12 -22.73 10.37
CA PHE A 37 3.75 -23.04 9.97
C PHE A 37 3.69 -23.89 8.71
N GLY A 38 4.83 -24.10 8.03
CA GLY A 38 4.94 -24.87 6.80
C GLY A 38 4.84 -24.03 5.52
N ALA A 39 4.80 -22.70 5.62
CA ALA A 39 4.97 -21.85 4.46
C ALA A 39 6.39 -21.99 3.90
N ALA A 40 6.53 -22.06 2.59
CA ALA A 40 7.81 -22.25 1.92
C ALA A 40 7.89 -21.38 0.68
N ASP A 41 9.11 -20.96 0.34
CA ASP A 41 9.38 -20.15 -0.84
C ASP A 41 10.64 -20.57 -1.56
N ILE A 42 10.64 -20.30 -2.85
CA ILE A 42 11.81 -20.36 -3.72
C ILE A 42 11.85 -19.13 -4.63
N ALA A 43 13.02 -18.49 -4.72
CA ALA A 43 13.23 -17.41 -5.66
C ALA A 43 14.53 -17.59 -6.45
N LEU A 44 14.51 -17.13 -7.70
CA LEU A 44 15.64 -17.06 -8.60
C LEU A 44 15.79 -15.62 -9.08
N ASP A 45 17.02 -15.11 -9.04
CA ASP A 45 17.43 -13.82 -9.62
C ASP A 45 18.69 -14.03 -10.44
N THR A 46 18.58 -14.02 -11.76
CA THR A 46 19.71 -14.25 -12.65
C THR A 46 19.84 -13.11 -13.67
N ASN A 47 21.05 -12.62 -13.85
CA ASN A 47 21.41 -11.58 -14.81
C ASN A 47 22.43 -12.10 -15.81
N PHE A 48 22.15 -11.91 -17.08
CA PHE A 48 23.00 -12.31 -18.19
C PHE A 48 23.48 -11.08 -18.94
N GLN A 49 24.79 -10.94 -19.06
CA GLN A 49 25.37 -10.01 -20.03
C GLN A 49 25.16 -10.56 -21.44
N LEU A 50 24.55 -9.76 -22.30
CA LEU A 50 24.38 -10.04 -23.73
C LEU A 50 25.38 -9.21 -24.54
N GLU A 51 25.46 -9.48 -25.85
CA GLU A 51 26.29 -8.70 -26.77
C GLU A 51 25.76 -7.28 -26.98
N ASN A 52 26.59 -6.39 -27.52
CA ASN A 52 26.22 -5.04 -27.93
C ASN A 52 25.61 -4.14 -26.84
N GLY A 53 26.08 -4.25 -25.58
CA GLY A 53 25.60 -3.39 -24.49
C GLY A 53 24.21 -3.71 -23.98
N ALA A 54 23.74 -4.94 -24.20
CA ALA A 54 22.48 -5.43 -23.69
C ALA A 54 22.68 -6.34 -22.47
N ALA A 55 21.70 -6.37 -21.58
CA ALA A 55 21.62 -7.34 -20.49
C ALA A 55 20.17 -7.82 -20.33
N LEU A 56 20.01 -9.07 -19.92
CA LEU A 56 18.72 -9.70 -19.57
C LEU A 56 18.78 -10.15 -18.11
N ARG A 57 17.78 -9.79 -17.32
CA ARG A 57 17.60 -10.29 -15.94
C ARG A 57 16.27 -10.98 -15.82
N ILE A 58 16.25 -12.13 -15.18
CA ILE A 58 15.05 -12.93 -14.94
C ILE A 58 14.89 -13.10 -13.44
N ASN A 59 13.75 -12.70 -12.93
CA ASN A 59 13.31 -12.98 -11.57
C ASN A 59 12.12 -13.93 -11.61
N LEU A 60 12.20 -14.97 -10.80
CA LEU A 60 11.13 -15.96 -10.56
C LEU A 60 10.93 -16.10 -9.06
N HIS A 61 9.70 -16.27 -8.62
CA HIS A 61 9.41 -16.72 -7.26
C HIS A 61 8.18 -17.61 -7.24
N SER A 62 8.13 -18.49 -6.26
CA SER A 62 6.96 -19.31 -5.95
C SER A 62 6.91 -19.53 -4.45
N ASP A 63 5.78 -19.22 -3.85
CA ASP A 63 5.56 -19.33 -2.40
C ASP A 63 4.30 -20.14 -2.14
N THR A 64 4.32 -20.93 -1.06
CA THR A 64 3.13 -21.43 -0.38
C THR A 64 2.91 -20.61 0.89
N LEU A 65 1.66 -20.30 1.22
CA LEU A 65 1.30 -19.52 2.39
C LEU A 65 0.74 -20.44 3.47
N ALA A 66 1.11 -20.20 4.71
CA ALA A 66 0.53 -20.81 5.90
C ALA A 66 0.72 -19.86 7.09
N ASN A 67 -0.13 -19.94 8.10
CA ASN A 67 0.06 -19.31 9.39
C ASN A 67 -0.63 -20.13 10.49
N HIS A 68 -0.73 -19.59 11.72
CA HIS A 68 -1.36 -20.28 12.87
C HIS A 68 -2.90 -20.38 12.78
N ARG A 69 -3.53 -19.67 11.83
CA ARG A 69 -4.99 -19.64 11.67
C ARG A 69 -5.46 -20.83 10.84
N ASP A 70 -6.54 -21.50 11.27
CA ASP A 70 -7.16 -22.58 10.50
C ASP A 70 -7.56 -22.11 9.08
N HIS A 71 -7.45 -22.99 8.10
CA HIS A 71 -7.77 -22.73 6.69
C HIS A 71 -6.86 -21.72 5.99
N TYR A 72 -5.92 -21.07 6.67
CA TYR A 72 -5.05 -20.09 6.03
C TYR A 72 -4.00 -20.80 5.18
N ASP A 73 -4.23 -20.79 3.89
CA ASP A 73 -3.38 -21.32 2.85
C ASP A 73 -3.37 -20.40 1.62
N GLY A 74 -2.52 -20.72 0.68
CA GLY A 74 -2.45 -20.02 -0.60
C GLY A 74 -1.16 -20.28 -1.34
N ASN A 75 -1.10 -19.76 -2.55
CA ASN A 75 0.06 -19.85 -3.43
C ASN A 75 0.31 -18.49 -4.10
N ARG A 76 1.59 -18.18 -4.33
CA ARG A 76 1.99 -17.04 -5.14
C ARG A 76 3.05 -17.46 -6.12
N VAL A 77 2.90 -17.06 -7.37
CA VAL A 77 3.89 -17.26 -8.43
C VAL A 77 4.14 -15.92 -9.10
N GLY A 78 5.40 -15.62 -9.40
CA GLY A 78 5.78 -14.43 -10.14
C GLY A 78 6.92 -14.70 -11.12
N PHE A 79 6.81 -14.08 -12.29
CA PHE A 79 7.79 -14.11 -13.36
C PHE A 79 8.04 -12.71 -13.88
N ASN A 80 9.26 -12.20 -13.74
CA ASN A 80 9.61 -10.86 -14.17
C ASN A 80 10.95 -10.84 -14.94
N PRO A 81 10.96 -11.03 -16.26
CA PRO A 81 12.08 -10.74 -17.12
C PRO A 81 12.20 -9.25 -17.37
N THR A 82 13.42 -8.73 -17.29
CA THR A 82 13.75 -7.34 -17.62
C THR A 82 14.95 -7.28 -18.55
N MET A 83 14.97 -6.31 -19.47
CA MET A 83 16.04 -6.10 -20.42
C MET A 83 16.52 -4.66 -20.37
N THR A 84 17.81 -4.47 -20.36
CA THR A 84 18.47 -3.16 -20.51
C THR A 84 19.27 -3.15 -21.79
N LEU A 85 19.02 -2.14 -22.64
CA LEU A 85 19.66 -1.95 -23.93
C LEU A 85 20.35 -0.59 -23.96
N LYS A 86 21.67 -0.54 -24.01
CA LYS A 86 22.43 0.69 -24.31
C LYS A 86 22.48 0.87 -25.81
N VAL A 87 21.49 1.59 -26.36
CA VAL A 87 21.35 1.81 -27.82
C VAL A 87 22.45 2.75 -28.34
N SER A 88 22.80 3.76 -27.51
CA SER A 88 23.95 4.65 -27.73
C SER A 88 24.53 5.06 -26.35
N PRO A 89 25.65 5.80 -26.30
CA PRO A 89 26.16 6.37 -25.04
C PRO A 89 25.12 7.24 -24.32
N GLU A 90 24.20 7.89 -25.07
CA GLU A 90 23.22 8.82 -24.57
C GLU A 90 21.85 8.16 -24.35
N THR A 91 21.58 6.98 -24.97
CA THR A 91 20.24 6.37 -24.97
C THR A 91 20.24 4.98 -24.35
N THR A 92 19.45 4.82 -23.28
CA THR A 92 19.20 3.52 -22.67
C THR A 92 17.70 3.20 -22.74
N VAL A 93 17.39 1.98 -23.15
CA VAL A 93 16.03 1.43 -23.18
C VAL A 93 15.90 0.34 -22.14
N PHE A 94 14.84 0.39 -21.34
CA PHE A 94 14.46 -0.64 -20.38
C PHE A 94 13.14 -1.26 -20.81
N LEU A 95 13.10 -2.58 -20.87
CA LEU A 95 11.88 -3.34 -21.13
C LEU A 95 11.64 -4.27 -19.95
N SER A 96 10.40 -4.42 -19.54
CA SER A 96 10.02 -5.40 -18.53
C SER A 96 8.67 -6.02 -18.84
N TYR A 97 8.55 -7.27 -18.50
CA TYR A 97 7.30 -8.01 -18.41
C TYR A 97 7.18 -8.53 -16.98
N GLU A 98 5.98 -8.51 -16.44
CA GLU A 98 5.69 -9.04 -15.13
C GLU A 98 4.38 -9.83 -15.22
N TYR A 99 4.44 -11.07 -14.73
CA TYR A 99 3.30 -11.90 -14.47
C TYR A 99 3.26 -12.25 -13.00
N ALA A 100 2.10 -12.13 -12.38
CA ALA A 100 1.86 -12.54 -11.00
C ALA A 100 0.51 -13.28 -10.94
N ASP A 101 0.51 -14.42 -10.26
CA ASP A 101 -0.68 -15.20 -9.95
C ASP A 101 -0.67 -15.52 -8.46
N HIS A 102 -1.67 -15.01 -7.74
CA HIS A 102 -1.79 -15.09 -6.30
C HIS A 102 -3.15 -15.64 -5.93
N GLU A 103 -3.17 -16.66 -5.10
CA GLU A 103 -4.36 -17.15 -4.43
C GLU A 103 -4.10 -17.24 -2.93
N ARG A 104 -5.06 -16.82 -2.10
CA ARG A 104 -4.97 -16.97 -0.66
C ARG A 104 -6.33 -17.06 -0.01
N PHE A 105 -6.36 -17.70 1.14
CA PHE A 105 -7.46 -17.63 2.07
C PHE A 105 -7.63 -16.20 2.63
N ILE A 106 -8.87 -15.78 2.88
CA ILE A 106 -9.20 -14.50 3.53
C ILE A 106 -9.72 -14.76 4.93
N ASP A 107 -8.91 -14.46 5.95
CA ASP A 107 -9.39 -14.36 7.33
C ASP A 107 -9.79 -12.91 7.62
N ARG A 108 -11.06 -12.68 7.93
CA ARG A 108 -11.59 -11.35 8.26
C ARG A 108 -11.44 -11.00 9.74
N GLY A 109 -10.86 -11.91 10.54
CA GLY A 109 -10.65 -11.73 11.96
C GLY A 109 -11.85 -12.15 12.82
N ILE A 110 -11.88 -11.68 14.05
CA ILE A 110 -12.80 -12.11 15.11
C ILE A 110 -13.77 -11.01 15.53
N PRO A 111 -14.96 -11.38 16.10
CA PRO A 111 -15.89 -10.44 16.66
C PRO A 111 -15.35 -9.67 17.88
N THR A 112 -15.98 -8.52 18.16
CA THR A 112 -15.75 -7.73 19.37
C THR A 112 -16.90 -7.87 20.36
N ILE A 113 -16.58 -7.82 21.64
CA ILE A 113 -17.53 -7.77 22.75
C ILE A 113 -17.04 -6.76 23.81
N ASN A 114 -17.95 -6.06 24.46
CA ASN A 114 -17.62 -5.07 25.50
C ASN A 114 -16.61 -3.99 25.05
N GLY A 115 -16.53 -3.72 23.76
CA GLY A 115 -15.70 -2.64 23.22
C GLY A 115 -14.32 -3.06 22.70
N SER A 116 -13.93 -4.34 22.77
CA SER A 116 -12.66 -4.85 22.26
C SER A 116 -12.82 -6.22 21.58
N PRO A 117 -11.84 -6.73 20.81
CA PRO A 117 -11.86 -8.08 20.27
C PRO A 117 -12.07 -9.12 21.39
N ASP A 118 -12.90 -10.12 21.14
CA ASP A 118 -13.11 -11.21 22.10
C ASP A 118 -11.95 -12.21 21.99
N GLU A 119 -10.96 -12.07 22.86
CA GLU A 119 -9.75 -12.89 22.87
C GLU A 119 -10.04 -14.40 23.00
N SER A 120 -11.19 -14.77 23.61
CA SER A 120 -11.60 -16.18 23.72
C SER A 120 -11.93 -16.85 22.39
N LEU A 121 -12.04 -16.03 21.31
CA LEU A 121 -12.31 -16.44 19.94
C LEU A 121 -11.06 -16.39 19.04
N SER A 122 -9.89 -16.10 19.60
CA SER A 122 -8.64 -15.93 18.84
C SER A 122 -8.19 -17.19 18.07
N ASP A 123 -8.65 -18.37 18.48
CA ASP A 123 -8.42 -19.65 17.80
C ASP A 123 -9.50 -19.98 16.73
N ILE A 124 -10.58 -19.19 16.61
CA ILE A 124 -11.67 -19.45 15.68
C ILE A 124 -11.50 -18.64 14.41
N VAL A 125 -11.65 -19.29 13.25
CA VAL A 125 -11.79 -18.63 11.95
C VAL A 125 -13.25 -18.53 11.56
N PHE A 126 -13.73 -17.29 11.33
CA PHE A 126 -15.09 -17.00 10.88
C PHE A 126 -15.15 -17.02 9.36
N GLY A 127 -14.89 -18.19 8.80
CA GLY A 127 -14.81 -18.46 7.36
C GLY A 127 -14.45 -19.93 7.09
N ASN A 128 -14.41 -20.30 5.83
CA ASN A 128 -13.92 -21.61 5.39
C ASN A 128 -13.26 -21.52 4.01
N SER A 129 -12.47 -22.53 3.65
CA SER A 129 -11.68 -22.56 2.41
C SER A 129 -12.50 -22.50 1.12
N SER A 130 -13.80 -22.83 1.12
CA SER A 130 -14.65 -22.73 -0.06
C SER A 130 -15.34 -21.36 -0.21
N ALA A 131 -15.51 -20.62 0.88
CA ALA A 131 -16.18 -19.32 0.89
C ALA A 131 -15.22 -18.13 0.94
N ASN A 132 -13.99 -18.32 1.44
CA ASN A 132 -13.05 -17.25 1.72
C ASN A 132 -11.81 -17.36 0.83
N VAL A 133 -11.89 -16.80 -0.39
CA VAL A 133 -10.81 -16.87 -1.39
C VAL A 133 -10.57 -15.50 -1.98
N GLN A 134 -9.30 -15.12 -2.08
CA GLN A 134 -8.84 -14.01 -2.90
C GLN A 134 -7.90 -14.53 -3.97
N THR A 135 -8.20 -14.17 -5.23
CA THR A 135 -7.25 -14.37 -6.34
C THR A 135 -6.83 -13.02 -6.93
N LEU A 136 -5.65 -12.99 -7.50
CA LEU A 136 -5.17 -11.88 -8.32
C LEU A 136 -4.25 -12.44 -9.40
N GLU A 137 -4.67 -12.34 -10.65
CA GLU A 137 -3.81 -12.49 -11.81
C GLU A 137 -3.45 -11.12 -12.37
N ALA A 138 -2.17 -10.88 -12.59
CA ALA A 138 -1.68 -9.60 -13.11
C ALA A 138 -0.64 -9.80 -14.21
N THR A 139 -0.83 -9.08 -15.30
CA THR A 139 0.15 -8.97 -16.38
C THR A 139 0.50 -7.49 -16.58
N ILE A 140 1.81 -7.16 -16.54
CA ILE A 140 2.27 -5.78 -16.69
C ILE A 140 3.44 -5.74 -17.67
N MET A 141 3.32 -4.94 -18.71
CA MET A 141 4.37 -4.66 -19.69
C MET A 141 4.83 -3.21 -19.53
N ARG A 142 6.15 -2.99 -19.50
CA ARG A 142 6.72 -1.63 -19.43
C ARG A 142 7.84 -1.46 -20.44
N ALA A 143 7.87 -0.28 -21.05
CA ALA A 143 8.98 0.19 -21.87
C ALA A 143 9.36 1.59 -21.38
N GLN A 144 10.63 1.82 -21.10
CA GLN A 144 11.16 3.12 -20.69
C GLN A 144 12.36 3.47 -21.56
N VAL A 145 12.42 4.70 -22.02
CA VAL A 145 13.57 5.27 -22.75
C VAL A 145 14.11 6.43 -21.95
N GLU A 146 15.39 6.36 -21.60
CA GLU A 146 16.16 7.45 -21.02
C GLU A 146 17.13 7.97 -22.09
N HIS A 147 17.09 9.28 -22.36
CA HIS A 147 17.96 9.93 -23.35
C HIS A 147 18.61 11.18 -22.78
N THR A 148 19.94 11.19 -22.77
CA THR A 148 20.74 12.35 -22.39
C THR A 148 20.88 13.28 -23.57
N LEU A 149 20.21 14.43 -23.54
CA LEU A 149 20.24 15.45 -24.58
C LEU A 149 21.54 16.30 -24.51
N SER A 150 22.02 16.54 -23.29
CA SER A 150 23.24 17.26 -22.97
C SER A 150 23.71 16.91 -21.55
N ASP A 151 24.83 17.47 -21.10
CA ASP A 151 25.32 17.29 -19.73
C ASP A 151 24.30 17.79 -18.66
N THR A 152 23.40 18.70 -19.04
CA THR A 152 22.42 19.33 -18.15
C THR A 152 20.97 18.95 -18.46
N SER A 153 20.73 18.13 -19.52
CA SER A 153 19.37 17.83 -19.98
C SER A 153 19.16 16.34 -20.20
N LYS A 154 18.09 15.79 -19.60
CA LYS A 154 17.67 14.39 -19.77
C LYS A 154 16.17 14.33 -20.09
N ALA A 155 15.83 13.54 -21.08
CA ALA A 155 14.46 13.21 -21.44
C ALA A 155 14.14 11.75 -21.09
N ASN A 156 12.97 11.52 -20.54
CA ASN A 156 12.46 10.21 -20.25
C ASN A 156 11.10 10.03 -20.93
N PHE A 157 10.88 8.84 -21.47
CA PHE A 157 9.59 8.41 -21.97
C PHE A 157 9.27 7.04 -21.33
N SER A 158 8.04 6.83 -20.88
CA SER A 158 7.58 5.54 -20.39
C SER A 158 6.23 5.17 -20.98
N PHE A 159 6.07 3.87 -21.21
CA PHE A 159 4.82 3.23 -21.61
C PHE A 159 4.58 2.05 -20.66
N THR A 160 3.38 1.93 -20.13
CA THR A 160 2.94 0.79 -19.32
C THR A 160 1.58 0.32 -19.84
N SER A 161 1.44 -0.99 -20.04
CA SER A 161 0.16 -1.65 -20.25
C SER A 161 0.01 -2.73 -19.18
N SER A 162 -1.14 -2.77 -18.51
CA SER A 162 -1.38 -3.74 -17.44
C SER A 162 -2.81 -4.23 -17.46
N SER A 163 -2.98 -5.52 -17.13
CA SER A 163 -4.25 -6.20 -16.96
C SER A 163 -4.27 -6.88 -15.60
N PHE A 164 -5.39 -6.74 -14.89
CA PHE A 164 -5.62 -7.33 -13.58
C PHE A 164 -6.98 -8.02 -13.56
N ASP A 165 -6.98 -9.29 -13.15
CA ASP A 165 -8.18 -10.05 -12.81
C ASP A 165 -8.12 -10.39 -11.32
N LYS A 166 -9.11 -9.94 -10.57
CA LYS A 166 -9.16 -10.09 -9.12
C LYS A 166 -10.51 -10.62 -8.68
N LEU A 167 -10.50 -11.66 -7.86
CA LEU A 167 -11.65 -12.10 -7.08
C LEU A 167 -11.41 -11.80 -5.60
N TYR A 168 -12.47 -11.32 -4.93
CA TYR A 168 -12.53 -11.23 -3.48
C TYR A 168 -13.86 -11.84 -3.01
N GLN A 169 -13.83 -13.09 -2.55
CA GLN A 169 -14.99 -13.81 -2.05
C GLN A 169 -14.79 -14.13 -0.57
N ASN A 170 -15.80 -13.88 0.26
CA ASN A 170 -15.68 -14.14 1.68
C ASN A 170 -17.04 -14.25 2.39
N ILE A 171 -17.03 -14.91 3.55
CA ILE A 171 -17.96 -14.71 4.63
C ILE A 171 -17.21 -14.17 5.86
N TYR A 172 -17.90 -13.45 6.72
CA TYR A 172 -17.31 -12.79 7.89
C TYR A 172 -18.37 -12.54 8.97
N ALA A 173 -17.90 -12.34 10.21
CA ALA A 173 -18.78 -11.94 11.29
C ALA A 173 -19.25 -10.49 11.11
N SER A 174 -20.57 -10.28 11.08
CA SER A 174 -21.22 -8.97 11.01
C SER A 174 -21.93 -8.58 12.29
N GLY A 175 -22.20 -9.55 13.18
CA GLY A 175 -22.80 -9.34 14.49
C GLY A 175 -22.40 -10.44 15.48
N TYR A 176 -22.37 -10.10 16.79
CA TYR A 176 -22.04 -11.02 17.86
C TYR A 176 -22.67 -10.57 19.19
N ASP A 177 -23.28 -11.50 19.93
CA ASP A 177 -23.95 -11.22 21.21
C ASP A 177 -23.28 -11.90 22.42
N GLY A 178 -22.13 -12.52 22.24
CA GLY A 178 -21.42 -13.31 23.23
C GLY A 178 -21.71 -14.82 23.18
N THR A 179 -22.65 -15.25 22.34
CA THR A 179 -23.08 -16.66 22.21
C THR A 179 -23.30 -17.05 20.75
N LEU A 180 -23.94 -16.18 20.00
CA LEU A 180 -24.31 -16.36 18.60
C LEU A 180 -23.54 -15.37 17.73
N VAL A 181 -23.16 -15.80 16.53
CA VAL A 181 -22.55 -14.95 15.51
C VAL A 181 -23.49 -14.81 14.32
N THR A 182 -23.67 -13.59 13.85
CA THR A 182 -24.29 -13.31 12.55
C THR A 182 -23.20 -13.27 11.50
N MET A 183 -23.35 -14.07 10.45
CA MET A 183 -22.44 -14.11 9.30
C MET A 183 -23.08 -13.39 8.12
N ASP A 184 -22.27 -12.65 7.41
CA ASP A 184 -22.54 -11.95 6.16
C ASP A 184 -21.43 -12.28 5.17
N GLY A 185 -21.59 -11.93 3.90
CA GLY A 185 -20.55 -12.20 2.90
C GLY A 185 -20.84 -11.65 1.52
N TYR A 186 -19.85 -11.72 0.65
CA TYR A 186 -19.98 -11.29 -0.73
C TYR A 186 -18.94 -11.92 -1.66
N TYR A 187 -19.25 -11.87 -2.95
CA TYR A 187 -18.41 -12.24 -4.08
C TYR A 187 -18.20 -10.99 -4.93
N ASP A 188 -16.95 -10.51 -5.09
CA ASP A 188 -16.60 -9.22 -5.69
C ASP A 188 -15.45 -9.39 -6.71
N PRO A 189 -15.69 -9.91 -7.94
CA PRO A 189 -14.71 -9.92 -9.00
C PRO A 189 -14.54 -8.53 -9.60
N THR A 190 -13.33 -8.22 -10.04
CA THR A 190 -12.97 -6.97 -10.68
C THR A 190 -11.93 -7.24 -11.76
N GLU A 191 -12.21 -6.80 -12.99
CA GLU A 191 -11.27 -6.78 -14.10
C GLU A 191 -10.86 -5.34 -14.37
N ARG A 192 -9.56 -5.10 -14.61
CA ARG A 192 -9.04 -3.77 -14.88
C ARG A 192 -7.89 -3.79 -15.85
N ASP A 193 -8.02 -3.03 -16.91
CA ASP A 193 -6.98 -2.78 -17.91
C ASP A 193 -6.51 -1.33 -17.82
N ASN A 194 -5.19 -1.10 -17.90
CA ASN A 194 -4.64 0.24 -17.92
C ASN A 194 -3.61 0.38 -19.05
N THR A 195 -3.63 1.55 -19.67
CA THR A 195 -2.57 2.04 -20.55
C THR A 195 -2.09 3.38 -20.01
N ILE A 196 -0.77 3.50 -19.75
CA ILE A 196 -0.15 4.70 -19.21
C ILE A 196 1.01 5.09 -20.11
N MET A 197 1.02 6.34 -20.54
CA MET A 197 2.13 6.94 -21.28
C MET A 197 2.58 8.19 -20.54
N SER A 198 3.89 8.35 -20.32
CA SER A 198 4.42 9.59 -19.77
C SER A 198 5.71 10.01 -20.47
N ALA A 199 5.90 11.31 -20.56
CA ALA A 199 7.12 11.92 -21.06
C ALA A 199 7.52 13.06 -20.14
N ASN A 200 8.81 13.15 -19.81
CA ASN A 200 9.33 14.26 -19.03
C ASN A 200 10.72 14.69 -19.48
N LEU A 201 11.03 15.93 -19.22
CA LEU A 201 12.32 16.56 -19.44
C LEU A 201 12.81 17.15 -18.11
N VAL A 202 14.01 16.78 -17.71
CA VAL A 202 14.75 17.40 -16.61
C VAL A 202 15.86 18.23 -17.22
N ASN A 203 15.92 19.51 -16.87
CA ASN A 203 16.94 20.43 -17.39
C ASN A 203 17.52 21.30 -16.26
N GLU A 204 18.84 21.28 -16.13
CA GLU A 204 19.56 22.21 -15.25
C GLU A 204 20.03 23.43 -16.05
N LEU A 205 19.70 24.63 -15.54
CA LEU A 205 20.06 25.88 -16.16
C LEU A 205 20.46 26.93 -15.10
N SER A 206 21.36 27.82 -15.48
CA SER A 206 21.76 28.94 -14.62
C SER A 206 21.19 30.24 -15.14
N LEU A 207 20.35 30.88 -14.35
CA LEU A 207 19.74 32.17 -14.65
C LEU A 207 20.10 33.20 -13.56
N GLY A 208 20.77 34.27 -13.94
CA GLY A 208 21.15 35.33 -13.00
C GLY A 208 22.11 34.89 -11.88
N GLY A 209 22.84 33.78 -12.07
CA GLY A 209 23.74 33.23 -11.05
C GLY A 209 23.05 32.23 -10.10
N VAL A 210 21.79 31.91 -10.34
CA VAL A 210 20.99 30.94 -9.60
C VAL A 210 20.84 29.68 -10.44
N VAL A 211 20.98 28.49 -9.83
CA VAL A 211 20.80 27.20 -10.50
C VAL A 211 19.35 26.75 -10.37
N HIS A 212 18.75 26.42 -11.49
CA HIS A 212 17.41 25.90 -11.61
C HIS A 212 17.45 24.44 -12.11
N THR A 213 16.78 23.53 -11.44
CA THR A 213 16.52 22.18 -11.95
C THR A 213 15.04 22.09 -12.30
N LEU A 214 14.75 22.27 -13.59
CA LEU A 214 13.41 22.30 -14.14
C LEU A 214 12.97 20.92 -14.59
N LEU A 215 11.85 20.42 -14.08
CA LEU A 215 11.11 19.24 -14.54
C LEU A 215 9.84 19.69 -15.24
N ILE A 216 9.66 19.27 -16.49
CA ILE A 216 8.41 19.46 -17.24
C ILE A 216 7.98 18.08 -17.74
N GLY A 217 6.69 17.77 -17.66
CA GLY A 217 6.19 16.52 -18.17
C GLY A 217 4.71 16.51 -18.53
N ALA A 218 4.33 15.45 -19.23
CA ALA A 218 2.96 15.13 -19.60
C ALA A 218 2.69 13.65 -19.38
N GLU A 219 1.45 13.31 -19.07
CA GLU A 219 0.99 11.95 -18.84
C GLU A 219 -0.39 11.75 -19.46
N PHE A 220 -0.60 10.57 -20.02
CA PHE A 220 -1.88 10.08 -20.50
C PHE A 220 -2.16 8.73 -19.86
N ILE A 221 -3.36 8.56 -19.30
CA ILE A 221 -3.83 7.31 -18.69
C ILE A 221 -5.19 6.99 -19.28
N GLN A 222 -5.37 5.73 -19.70
CA GLN A 222 -6.65 5.12 -19.97
C GLN A 222 -6.83 3.91 -19.05
N THR A 223 -7.99 3.80 -18.43
CA THR A 223 -8.36 2.68 -17.56
C THR A 223 -9.77 2.21 -17.92
N ASP A 224 -9.89 0.94 -18.25
CA ASP A 224 -11.15 0.23 -18.35
C ASP A 224 -11.31 -0.64 -17.10
N ASN A 225 -12.47 -0.59 -16.43
CA ASN A 225 -12.68 -1.31 -15.19
C ASN A 225 -14.09 -1.89 -15.13
N GLU A 226 -14.17 -3.21 -14.98
CA GLU A 226 -15.43 -3.90 -14.75
C GLU A 226 -15.50 -4.40 -13.30
N ASN A 227 -16.65 -4.21 -12.67
CA ASN A 227 -16.88 -4.65 -11.29
C ASN A 227 -18.25 -5.31 -11.17
N LEU A 228 -18.23 -6.50 -10.60
CA LEU A 228 -19.42 -7.27 -10.28
C LEU A 228 -19.44 -7.56 -8.78
N ARG A 229 -20.62 -7.52 -8.15
CA ARG A 229 -20.79 -7.93 -6.76
C ARG A 229 -22.09 -8.67 -6.56
N TYR A 230 -22.01 -9.84 -5.97
CA TYR A 230 -23.12 -10.56 -5.38
C TYR A 230 -22.97 -10.56 -3.86
N ASP A 231 -24.04 -10.25 -3.14
CA ASP A 231 -24.08 -10.51 -1.70
C ASP A 231 -24.30 -12.01 -1.45
N ALA A 232 -23.89 -12.49 -0.31
CA ALA A 232 -24.21 -13.83 0.15
C ALA A 232 -25.71 -14.08 0.12
N ASN A 233 -26.13 -15.32 -0.09
CA ASN A 233 -27.54 -15.71 0.04
C ASN A 233 -27.64 -17.04 0.78
N TRP A 234 -28.17 -17.00 1.99
CA TRP A 234 -28.38 -18.18 2.82
C TRP A 234 -29.75 -18.78 2.54
N SER A 235 -29.80 -20.10 2.26
CA SER A 235 -31.03 -20.79 1.87
C SER A 235 -32.15 -20.75 2.92
N THR A 236 -31.80 -20.56 4.18
CA THR A 236 -32.75 -20.51 5.31
C THR A 236 -33.40 -19.14 5.50
N THR A 237 -32.63 -18.06 5.30
CA THR A 237 -33.12 -16.68 5.43
C THR A 237 -33.52 -16.09 4.08
N ASN A 238 -33.00 -16.60 2.97
CA ASN A 238 -33.03 -15.97 1.66
C ASN A 238 -32.52 -14.52 1.72
N ASP A 239 -31.47 -14.32 2.52
CA ASP A 239 -30.83 -13.03 2.78
C ASP A 239 -29.31 -13.19 2.89
N ASP A 240 -28.57 -12.08 2.95
CA ASP A 240 -27.13 -12.06 3.09
C ASP A 240 -26.66 -12.46 4.49
N ASN A 241 -27.55 -12.40 5.48
CA ASN A 241 -27.27 -12.70 6.88
C ASN A 241 -27.88 -14.03 7.35
N GLU A 242 -27.07 -14.82 8.11
CA GLU A 242 -27.54 -16.00 8.83
C GLU A 242 -26.85 -16.07 10.21
N ILE A 243 -27.52 -16.69 11.19
CA ILE A 243 -27.04 -16.76 12.59
C ILE A 243 -26.58 -18.18 12.91
N PHE A 244 -25.40 -18.28 13.50
CA PHE A 244 -24.76 -19.55 13.86
C PHE A 244 -24.37 -19.62 15.33
N ASN A 245 -24.33 -20.83 15.88
CA ASN A 245 -23.69 -21.10 17.17
C ASN A 245 -22.17 -21.10 17.01
N ILE A 246 -21.46 -20.57 17.99
CA ILE A 246 -19.99 -20.64 18.04
C ILE A 246 -19.56 -22.08 18.25
N THR A 247 -18.78 -22.61 17.32
CA THR A 247 -18.18 -23.96 17.36
C THR A 247 -16.70 -23.89 17.00
N ARG A 248 -15.94 -24.95 17.30
CA ARG A 248 -14.48 -25.05 17.00
C ARG A 248 -14.18 -26.35 16.25
N PRO A 249 -13.96 -26.36 14.93
CA PRO A 249 -14.10 -25.21 14.00
C PRO A 249 -15.56 -24.80 13.80
N MET A 250 -15.77 -23.64 13.16
CA MET A 250 -17.11 -23.16 12.82
C MET A 250 -17.81 -24.08 11.81
N ASP A 251 -19.10 -24.34 12.05
CA ASP A 251 -19.96 -25.11 11.15
C ASP A 251 -21.03 -24.19 10.55
N PHE A 252 -20.94 -23.93 9.25
CA PHE A 252 -21.87 -23.08 8.50
C PHE A 252 -22.93 -23.89 7.74
N THR A 253 -23.07 -25.18 8.01
CA THR A 253 -24.07 -26.05 7.37
C THR A 253 -25.40 -26.11 8.12
N VAL A 254 -25.40 -25.71 9.40
CA VAL A 254 -26.59 -25.72 10.28
C VAL A 254 -26.63 -24.41 11.04
N ASN A 255 -27.74 -23.67 10.91
CA ASN A 255 -27.93 -22.40 11.61
C ASN A 255 -28.18 -22.57 13.14
N SER A 256 -28.26 -21.47 13.88
CA SER A 256 -28.46 -21.49 15.34
C SER A 256 -29.78 -22.13 15.78
N GLY A 257 -30.78 -22.21 14.90
CA GLY A 257 -32.05 -22.92 15.13
C GLY A 257 -32.00 -24.41 14.85
N GLY A 258 -30.84 -24.99 14.47
CA GLY A 258 -30.69 -26.38 14.13
C GLY A 258 -31.22 -26.76 12.74
N VAL A 259 -31.40 -25.79 11.84
CA VAL A 259 -31.89 -25.99 10.47
C VAL A 259 -30.70 -26.00 9.49
N ALA A 260 -30.69 -26.99 8.61
CA ALA A 260 -29.67 -27.07 7.56
C ALA A 260 -29.77 -25.87 6.62
N THR A 261 -28.63 -25.23 6.36
CA THR A 261 -28.52 -24.05 5.49
C THR A 261 -27.43 -24.26 4.44
N ALA A 262 -27.53 -23.53 3.33
CA ALA A 262 -26.55 -23.50 2.26
C ALA A 262 -26.34 -22.07 1.80
N LEU A 263 -25.14 -21.78 1.34
CA LEU A 263 -24.70 -20.47 0.86
C LEU A 263 -24.55 -20.48 -0.66
N ASP A 264 -25.04 -19.40 -1.32
CA ASP A 264 -24.70 -19.11 -2.71
C ASP A 264 -24.32 -17.63 -2.91
N TYR A 265 -23.70 -17.31 -4.07
CA TYR A 265 -23.29 -15.97 -4.48
C TYR A 265 -23.81 -15.63 -5.89
N VAL A 266 -24.95 -16.19 -6.29
CA VAL A 266 -25.51 -15.98 -7.65
C VAL A 266 -26.93 -15.42 -7.61
N THR A 267 -27.58 -15.45 -6.44
CA THR A 267 -28.97 -15.03 -6.29
C THR A 267 -29.11 -13.54 -6.03
N LYS A 268 -28.21 -12.93 -5.25
CA LYS A 268 -28.32 -11.54 -4.77
C LYS A 268 -27.34 -10.62 -5.51
N LEU A 269 -27.62 -10.29 -6.77
CA LEU A 269 -26.81 -9.30 -7.49
C LEU A 269 -26.91 -7.93 -6.80
N ASN A 270 -25.81 -7.47 -6.22
CA ASN A 270 -25.69 -6.18 -5.54
C ASN A 270 -25.30 -5.07 -6.54
N ARG A 271 -24.25 -5.27 -7.34
CA ARG A 271 -23.70 -4.29 -8.27
C ARG A 271 -23.17 -4.98 -9.52
N GLN A 272 -23.34 -4.31 -10.66
CA GLN A 272 -22.65 -4.62 -11.91
C GLN A 272 -22.40 -3.29 -12.63
N THR A 273 -21.13 -2.89 -12.72
CA THR A 273 -20.71 -1.61 -13.31
C THR A 273 -19.53 -1.80 -14.25
N ALA A 274 -19.51 -0.99 -15.32
CA ALA A 274 -18.35 -0.80 -16.17
C ALA A 274 -17.94 0.68 -16.11
N SER A 275 -16.65 0.95 -16.08
CA SER A 275 -16.13 2.33 -16.00
C SER A 275 -15.02 2.53 -17.02
N ASP A 276 -15.11 3.60 -17.79
CA ASP A 276 -14.07 4.09 -18.70
C ASP A 276 -13.50 5.39 -18.13
N ILE A 277 -12.18 5.45 -17.98
CA ILE A 277 -11.48 6.59 -17.42
C ILE A 277 -10.37 7.02 -18.36
N THR A 278 -10.33 8.32 -18.67
CA THR A 278 -9.23 8.95 -19.38
C THR A 278 -8.67 10.10 -18.56
N VAL A 279 -7.34 10.14 -18.38
CA VAL A 279 -6.66 11.25 -17.71
C VAL A 279 -5.59 11.80 -18.61
N THR A 280 -5.61 13.11 -18.83
CA THR A 280 -4.54 13.85 -19.51
C THR A 280 -3.96 14.86 -18.55
N SER A 281 -2.64 14.85 -18.38
CA SER A 281 -1.99 15.68 -17.38
C SER A 281 -0.77 16.38 -17.92
N ILE A 282 -0.52 17.58 -17.42
CA ILE A 282 0.73 18.30 -17.60
C ILE A 282 1.25 18.77 -16.25
N PHE A 283 2.55 18.73 -16.04
CA PHE A 283 3.15 19.16 -14.79
C PHE A 283 4.48 19.87 -15.00
N ILE A 284 4.77 20.78 -14.09
CA ILE A 284 6.01 21.52 -14.05
C ILE A 284 6.49 21.66 -12.60
N GLN A 285 7.78 21.54 -12.39
CA GLN A 285 8.43 21.82 -11.11
C GLN A 285 9.77 22.48 -11.36
N ASP A 286 10.08 23.49 -10.57
CA ASP A 286 11.40 24.11 -10.53
C ASP A 286 11.98 23.99 -9.12
N GLN A 287 13.18 23.40 -9.03
CA GLN A 287 13.99 23.46 -7.83
C GLN A 287 15.06 24.52 -8.04
N ILE A 288 15.08 25.52 -7.19
CA ILE A 288 15.87 26.72 -7.31
C ILE A 288 16.92 26.73 -6.19
N ASP A 289 18.18 26.67 -6.52
CA ASP A 289 19.28 26.80 -5.58
C ASP A 289 19.63 28.30 -5.43
N LEU A 290 18.88 29.00 -4.54
CA LEU A 290 19.02 30.45 -4.32
C LEU A 290 20.40 30.82 -3.75
N SER A 291 20.99 29.94 -2.95
CA SER A 291 22.34 30.03 -2.39
C SER A 291 22.76 28.68 -1.81
N ASP A 292 23.96 28.57 -1.28
CA ASP A 292 24.43 27.37 -0.59
C ASP A 292 23.53 26.97 0.59
N ASN A 293 22.85 27.95 1.19
CA ASN A 293 21.99 27.75 2.37
C ASN A 293 20.50 27.65 2.04
N TRP A 294 20.04 28.15 0.91
CA TRP A 294 18.61 28.26 0.61
C TRP A 294 18.25 27.59 -0.71
N LYS A 295 17.29 26.67 -0.64
CA LYS A 295 16.67 26.07 -1.83
C LYS A 295 15.16 26.29 -1.76
N LEU A 296 14.57 26.62 -2.91
CA LEU A 296 13.14 26.74 -3.11
C LEU A 296 12.67 25.68 -4.10
N MET A 297 11.53 25.10 -3.88
CA MET A 297 10.86 24.21 -4.81
C MET A 297 9.43 24.73 -5.02
N VAL A 298 9.05 24.91 -6.29
CA VAL A 298 7.69 25.28 -6.68
C VAL A 298 7.28 24.43 -7.88
N GLY A 299 6.02 24.07 -7.91
CA GLY A 299 5.49 23.30 -9.02
C GLY A 299 3.99 23.15 -8.95
N GLY A 300 3.43 22.53 -9.98
CA GLY A 300 2.02 22.20 -10.04
C GLY A 300 1.73 21.22 -11.17
N ARG A 301 0.60 20.58 -11.05
CA ARG A 301 0.06 19.63 -12.02
C ARG A 301 -1.36 20.03 -12.36
N LEU A 302 -1.69 19.98 -13.64
CA LEU A 302 -3.03 20.10 -14.17
C LEU A 302 -3.47 18.72 -14.67
N ASP A 303 -4.61 18.27 -14.19
CA ASP A 303 -5.24 17.02 -14.62
C ASP A 303 -6.60 17.33 -15.25
N ASP A 304 -6.84 16.80 -16.44
CA ASP A 304 -8.14 16.65 -17.08
C ASP A 304 -8.55 15.19 -16.90
N PHE A 305 -9.46 14.95 -15.95
CA PHE A 305 -9.93 13.63 -15.54
C PHE A 305 -11.36 13.43 -16.01
N ASP A 306 -11.53 12.54 -16.97
CA ASP A 306 -12.82 12.15 -17.53
C ASP A 306 -13.18 10.74 -17.08
N ILE A 307 -14.40 10.53 -16.59
CA ILE A 307 -14.92 9.23 -16.20
C ILE A 307 -16.36 9.06 -16.61
N THR A 308 -16.66 7.89 -17.17
CA THR A 308 -18.03 7.40 -17.38
C THR A 308 -18.21 6.11 -16.59
N VAL A 309 -19.31 5.97 -15.87
CA VAL A 309 -19.68 4.76 -15.14
C VAL A 309 -21.06 4.31 -15.60
N ASP A 310 -21.11 3.14 -16.21
CA ASP A 310 -22.33 2.46 -16.61
C ASP A 310 -22.76 1.51 -15.49
N ASP A 311 -23.87 1.81 -14.83
CA ASP A 311 -24.53 0.89 -13.89
C ASP A 311 -25.43 -0.07 -14.70
N ILE A 312 -24.85 -1.20 -15.06
CA ILE A 312 -25.50 -2.22 -15.91
C ILE A 312 -26.70 -2.84 -15.18
N LYS A 313 -26.58 -3.03 -13.84
CA LYS A 313 -27.67 -3.56 -13.01
C LYS A 313 -28.92 -2.68 -13.07
N ASN A 314 -28.75 -1.37 -12.98
CA ASN A 314 -29.85 -0.41 -12.92
C ASN A 314 -30.17 0.23 -14.31
N GLY A 315 -29.34 0.01 -15.31
CA GLY A 315 -29.49 0.55 -16.67
C GLY A 315 -29.31 2.07 -16.71
N THR A 316 -28.42 2.62 -15.89
CA THR A 316 -28.08 4.05 -15.85
C THR A 316 -26.62 4.28 -16.20
N SER A 317 -26.31 5.45 -16.74
CA SER A 317 -24.96 5.88 -17.07
C SER A 317 -24.76 7.30 -16.59
N GLU A 318 -23.67 7.52 -15.86
CA GLU A 318 -23.29 8.84 -15.37
C GLU A 318 -21.85 9.13 -15.80
N SER A 319 -21.60 10.37 -16.19
CA SER A 319 -20.26 10.82 -16.57
C SER A 319 -19.88 12.11 -15.88
N ARG A 320 -18.58 12.32 -15.71
CA ARG A 320 -18.02 13.51 -15.11
C ARG A 320 -16.64 13.82 -15.69
N ASN A 321 -16.39 15.10 -15.92
CA ASN A 321 -15.07 15.64 -16.22
C ASN A 321 -14.64 16.57 -15.10
N ASP A 322 -13.44 16.36 -14.56
CA ASP A 322 -12.81 17.19 -13.52
C ASP A 322 -11.52 17.78 -14.04
N ASN A 323 -11.43 19.12 -14.02
CA ASN A 323 -10.20 19.85 -14.29
C ASN A 323 -9.62 20.31 -12.96
N THR A 324 -8.54 19.69 -12.52
CA THR A 324 -7.95 19.95 -11.21
C THR A 324 -6.55 20.51 -11.34
N PHE A 325 -6.18 21.40 -10.40
CA PHE A 325 -4.82 21.89 -10.24
C PHE A 325 -4.29 21.51 -8.88
N SER A 326 -3.17 20.80 -8.85
CA SER A 326 -2.49 20.33 -7.64
C SER A 326 -1.16 21.10 -7.47
N PRO A 327 -1.15 22.20 -6.69
CA PRO A 327 0.06 22.97 -6.42
C PRO A 327 0.97 22.25 -5.42
N ARG A 328 2.26 22.60 -5.48
CA ARG A 328 3.23 22.26 -4.42
C ARG A 328 4.28 23.34 -4.29
N ALA A 329 4.71 23.57 -3.06
CA ALA A 329 5.80 24.47 -2.74
C ALA A 329 6.63 23.92 -1.58
N GLY A 330 7.89 24.28 -1.53
CA GLY A 330 8.76 23.91 -0.42
C GLY A 330 9.96 24.85 -0.34
N VAL A 331 10.41 25.09 0.87
CA VAL A 331 11.64 25.81 1.15
C VAL A 331 12.53 24.97 2.05
N ILE A 332 13.82 24.94 1.71
CA ILE A 332 14.84 24.26 2.51
C ILE A 332 15.88 25.29 2.93
N TYR A 333 16.15 25.35 4.21
CA TYR A 333 17.21 26.15 4.79
C TYR A 333 18.29 25.27 5.41
N LYS A 334 19.52 25.42 4.95
CA LYS A 334 20.70 24.72 5.45
C LYS A 334 21.58 25.69 6.25
N PRO A 335 21.37 25.84 7.57
CA PRO A 335 22.23 26.69 8.39
C PRO A 335 23.68 26.17 8.46
N GLN A 336 23.87 24.86 8.26
CA GLN A 336 25.13 24.14 8.20
C GLN A 336 25.01 23.01 7.17
N GLU A 337 26.13 22.49 6.68
CA GLU A 337 26.13 21.40 5.69
C GLU A 337 25.40 20.13 6.17
N ASN A 338 25.47 19.86 7.47
CA ASN A 338 24.87 18.70 8.09
C ASN A 338 23.45 18.91 8.65
N VAL A 339 22.88 20.11 8.50
CA VAL A 339 21.52 20.46 8.99
C VAL A 339 20.67 20.99 7.86
N SER A 340 19.50 20.40 7.66
CA SER A 340 18.46 20.90 6.75
C SER A 340 17.16 21.09 7.51
N LEU A 341 16.61 22.29 7.47
CA LEU A 341 15.26 22.63 7.92
C LEU A 341 14.39 22.82 6.69
N TYR A 342 13.15 22.35 6.72
CA TYR A 342 12.25 22.51 5.59
C TYR A 342 10.82 22.80 6.00
N LEU A 343 10.11 23.45 5.11
CA LEU A 343 8.66 23.62 5.11
C LEU A 343 8.16 23.24 3.74
N SER A 344 7.12 22.41 3.68
CA SER A 344 6.48 22.01 2.42
C SER A 344 4.96 22.09 2.50
N TYR A 345 4.35 22.38 1.36
CA TYR A 345 2.92 22.35 1.12
C TYR A 345 2.64 21.60 -0.17
N SER A 346 1.59 20.78 -0.19
CA SER A 346 1.12 20.09 -1.39
C SER A 346 -0.37 19.81 -1.34
N GLU A 347 -0.99 19.83 -2.52
CA GLU A 347 -2.36 19.39 -2.73
C GLU A 347 -2.41 18.17 -3.66
N SER A 348 -3.42 17.34 -3.47
CA SER A 348 -3.84 16.27 -4.38
C SER A 348 -5.36 16.15 -4.36
N PHE A 349 -5.94 15.37 -5.29
CA PHE A 349 -7.37 15.19 -5.37
C PHE A 349 -7.78 13.73 -5.46
N LEU A 350 -9.04 13.43 -5.08
CA LEU A 350 -9.69 12.15 -5.25
C LEU A 350 -11.01 12.33 -6.00
N PRO A 351 -11.19 11.69 -7.18
CA PRO A 351 -12.44 11.75 -7.94
C PRO A 351 -13.63 11.21 -7.13
N ARG A 352 -14.83 11.70 -7.42
CA ARG A 352 -16.06 11.27 -6.73
C ARG A 352 -16.47 9.82 -6.97
N SER A 353 -15.93 9.16 -7.97
CA SER A 353 -16.03 7.71 -8.18
C SER A 353 -15.18 6.89 -7.18
N GLY A 354 -14.34 7.55 -6.38
CA GLY A 354 -13.39 6.93 -5.47
C GLY A 354 -12.21 6.27 -6.19
N GLU A 355 -11.30 5.70 -5.43
CA GLU A 355 -10.08 5.04 -5.96
C GLU A 355 -10.36 3.77 -6.76
N GLN A 356 -11.50 3.14 -6.54
CA GLN A 356 -11.86 1.89 -7.20
C GLN A 356 -12.71 2.08 -8.45
N PHE A 357 -13.15 3.31 -8.74
CA PHE A 357 -13.98 3.66 -9.90
C PHE A 357 -15.25 2.81 -10.06
N LYS A 358 -15.83 2.36 -8.95
CA LYS A 358 -16.93 1.38 -8.93
C LYS A 358 -18.31 1.99 -9.05
N ALA A 359 -18.48 3.26 -8.75
CA ALA A 359 -19.79 3.90 -8.69
C ALA A 359 -19.70 5.40 -8.92
N LEU A 360 -20.65 5.92 -9.68
CA LEU A 360 -20.91 7.34 -9.83
C LEU A 360 -22.42 7.53 -9.86
N SER A 361 -22.98 8.20 -8.83
CA SER A 361 -24.41 8.50 -8.80
C SER A 361 -24.67 9.87 -9.43
N ALA A 362 -25.90 10.14 -9.85
CA ALA A 362 -26.32 11.44 -10.36
C ALA A 362 -26.07 12.59 -9.36
N THR A 363 -25.98 12.30 -8.05
CA THR A 363 -25.61 13.29 -7.03
C THR A 363 -24.11 13.48 -6.97
N SER A 364 -23.34 12.39 -6.86
CA SER A 364 -21.87 12.47 -6.78
C SER A 364 -21.25 13.02 -8.07
N ALA A 365 -21.86 12.76 -9.23
CA ALA A 365 -21.42 13.32 -10.51
C ALA A 365 -21.52 14.87 -10.59
N ARG A 366 -22.19 15.52 -9.63
CA ARG A 366 -22.35 16.99 -9.57
C ARG A 366 -21.51 17.65 -8.49
N LEU A 367 -20.81 16.87 -7.65
CA LEU A 367 -19.97 17.38 -6.57
C LEU A 367 -18.53 17.44 -7.02
N ASP A 368 -17.80 18.46 -6.60
CA ASP A 368 -16.38 18.59 -6.89
C ASP A 368 -15.58 17.46 -6.24
N PRO A 369 -14.43 17.07 -6.80
CA PRO A 369 -13.53 16.09 -6.20
C PRO A 369 -13.17 16.45 -4.77
N ASP A 370 -12.85 15.44 -3.95
CA ASP A 370 -12.23 15.72 -2.67
C ASP A 370 -10.81 16.23 -2.89
N VAL A 371 -10.42 17.25 -2.17
CA VAL A 371 -9.06 17.81 -2.17
C VAL A 371 -8.37 17.40 -0.88
N PHE A 372 -7.11 17.02 -0.98
CA PHE A 372 -6.25 16.73 0.16
C PHE A 372 -5.13 17.75 0.20
N GLU A 373 -5.03 18.45 1.31
CA GLU A 373 -3.97 19.40 1.59
C GLU A 373 -3.03 18.83 2.64
N SER A 374 -1.73 19.06 2.48
CA SER A 374 -0.74 18.65 3.46
C SER A 374 0.32 19.73 3.63
N THR A 375 0.55 20.13 4.86
CA THR A 375 1.64 21.02 5.28
C THR A 375 2.57 20.27 6.22
N GLU A 376 3.87 20.33 5.96
CA GLU A 376 4.88 19.66 6.77
C GLU A 376 6.04 20.60 7.06
N ILE A 377 6.45 20.67 8.32
CA ILE A 377 7.69 21.31 8.77
C ILE A 377 8.60 20.28 9.39
N GLY A 378 9.86 20.26 9.00
CA GLY A 378 10.76 19.24 9.53
C GLY A 378 12.23 19.64 9.49
N MET A 379 13.03 18.76 10.07
CA MET A 379 14.48 18.87 10.07
C MET A 379 15.13 17.52 9.76
N LYS A 380 16.29 17.60 9.09
CA LYS A 380 17.20 16.46 8.85
C LYS A 380 18.58 16.86 9.30
N VAL A 381 19.17 16.07 10.19
CA VAL A 381 20.48 16.35 10.79
C VAL A 381 21.39 15.14 10.64
N ALA A 382 22.52 15.29 9.98
CA ALA A 382 23.62 14.33 10.10
C ALA A 382 24.37 14.64 11.38
N LEU A 383 24.13 13.88 12.47
CA LEU A 383 24.81 14.06 13.76
C LEU A 383 26.31 13.80 13.65
N ASN A 384 26.67 12.87 12.79
CA ASN A 384 28.01 12.58 12.29
C ASN A 384 27.92 11.85 10.95
N GLU A 385 29.04 11.37 10.40
CA GLU A 385 29.09 10.68 9.10
C GLU A 385 28.26 9.39 9.05
N ASN A 386 27.90 8.81 10.21
CA ASN A 386 27.24 7.51 10.31
C ASN A 386 25.83 7.57 10.90
N ILE A 387 25.44 8.68 11.56
CA ILE A 387 24.15 8.78 12.28
C ILE A 387 23.36 9.97 11.78
N SER A 388 22.11 9.73 11.41
CA SER A 388 21.14 10.75 11.03
C SER A 388 19.94 10.81 11.97
N LEU A 389 19.45 12.02 12.20
CA LEU A 389 18.21 12.33 12.92
C LEU A 389 17.28 13.07 11.97
N ASN A 390 16.05 12.56 11.81
CA ASN A 390 14.97 13.23 11.09
C ASN A 390 13.84 13.49 12.09
N ALA A 391 13.19 14.65 11.99
CA ALA A 391 11.98 14.95 12.74
C ALA A 391 11.07 15.81 11.87
N ALA A 392 9.75 15.56 11.94
CA ALA A 392 8.74 16.30 11.22
C ALA A 392 7.48 16.47 12.06
N TYR A 393 6.78 17.56 11.84
CA TYR A 393 5.39 17.75 12.22
C TYR A 393 4.60 18.03 10.94
N PHE A 394 3.48 17.36 10.78
CA PHE A 394 2.61 17.54 9.62
C PHE A 394 1.16 17.77 10.05
N ASP A 395 0.45 18.44 9.21
CA ASP A 395 -1.00 18.65 9.25
C ASP A 395 -1.56 18.31 7.87
N SER A 396 -2.51 17.40 7.81
CA SER A 396 -3.13 16.93 6.59
C SER A 396 -4.64 16.97 6.70
N GLU A 397 -5.29 17.57 5.72
CA GLU A 397 -6.73 17.79 5.70
C GLU A 397 -7.36 17.27 4.40
N GLN A 398 -8.50 16.60 4.52
CA GLN A 398 -9.40 16.30 3.41
C GLN A 398 -10.50 17.38 3.36
N VAL A 399 -10.59 18.09 2.25
CA VAL A 399 -11.71 19.00 1.96
C VAL A 399 -12.68 18.28 1.04
N ARG A 400 -13.96 18.20 1.45
CA ARG A 400 -15.02 17.51 0.73
C ARG A 400 -16.12 18.47 0.33
N ALA A 401 -16.68 18.30 -0.87
CA ALA A 401 -17.91 18.97 -1.23
C ALA A 401 -19.12 18.15 -0.74
N GLU A 402 -19.98 18.73 0.07
CA GLU A 402 -21.23 18.16 0.53
C GLU A 402 -22.42 18.97 0.02
N ARG A 403 -23.51 18.27 -0.32
CA ARG A 403 -24.76 18.90 -0.72
C ARG A 403 -25.74 18.84 0.44
N ASP A 404 -26.23 20.01 0.84
CA ASP A 404 -27.36 20.10 1.78
C ASP A 404 -28.63 19.57 1.11
N ASN A 405 -29.23 18.57 1.70
CA ASN A 405 -30.42 17.90 1.15
C ASN A 405 -31.69 18.77 1.27
N ASP A 406 -31.72 19.74 2.19
CA ASP A 406 -32.88 20.59 2.43
C ASP A 406 -32.86 21.84 1.54
N THR A 407 -31.70 22.47 1.37
CA THR A 407 -31.51 23.67 0.55
C THR A 407 -31.09 23.37 -0.87
N GLY A 408 -30.43 22.22 -1.12
CA GLY A 408 -29.82 21.84 -2.38
C GLY A 408 -28.52 22.61 -2.67
N GLU A 409 -28.01 23.41 -1.74
CA GLU A 409 -26.74 24.11 -1.85
C GLU A 409 -25.58 23.15 -1.65
N THR A 410 -24.50 23.37 -2.38
CA THR A 410 -23.22 22.65 -2.22
C THR A 410 -22.27 23.56 -1.44
N SER A 411 -21.66 23.04 -0.39
CA SER A 411 -20.63 23.71 0.38
C SER A 411 -19.42 22.80 0.56
N GLU A 412 -18.24 23.41 0.64
CA GLU A 412 -17.04 22.71 1.09
C GLU A 412 -17.11 22.51 2.60
N VAL A 413 -16.82 21.30 3.05
CA VAL A 413 -16.73 20.95 4.45
C VAL A 413 -15.40 20.26 4.73
N ARG A 414 -14.88 20.47 5.93
CA ARG A 414 -13.73 19.74 6.42
C ARG A 414 -14.12 18.26 6.56
N GLY A 415 -13.35 17.38 5.95
CA GLY A 415 -13.56 15.93 6.00
C GLY A 415 -12.81 15.28 7.16
N LEU A 416 -11.70 14.62 6.85
CA LEU A 416 -10.77 14.03 7.80
C LEU A 416 -9.56 14.95 7.95
N THR A 417 -9.16 15.23 9.19
CA THR A 417 -7.85 15.82 9.48
C THR A 417 -6.98 14.83 10.22
N VAL A 418 -5.70 14.83 9.92
CA VAL A 418 -4.68 14.08 10.66
C VAL A 418 -3.47 14.96 10.83
N ASP A 419 -3.09 15.21 12.06
CA ASP A 419 -1.85 15.88 12.39
C ASP A 419 -0.96 14.97 13.22
N GLY A 420 0.34 15.17 13.16
CA GLY A 420 1.25 14.29 13.86
C GLY A 420 2.68 14.75 13.89
N PHE A 421 3.39 14.12 14.80
CA PHE A 421 4.81 14.30 14.99
C PHE A 421 5.53 12.98 14.74
N GLU A 422 6.61 13.04 13.97
CA GLU A 422 7.46 11.88 13.68
C GLU A 422 8.92 12.20 13.96
N ILE A 423 9.65 11.22 14.52
CA ILE A 423 11.09 11.30 14.72
C ILE A 423 11.74 9.97 14.36
N GLU A 424 12.84 10.03 13.62
CA GLU A 424 13.66 8.88 13.26
C GLU A 424 15.12 9.14 13.59
N LEU A 425 15.75 8.22 14.31
CA LEU A 425 17.20 8.16 14.53
C LEU A 425 17.72 6.87 13.92
N LYS A 426 18.66 6.96 12.99
CA LYS A 426 19.28 5.77 12.38
C LYS A 426 20.74 5.96 12.06
N GLY A 427 21.47 4.85 12.10
CA GLY A 427 22.86 4.79 11.66
C GLY A 427 23.70 3.81 12.44
N ARG A 428 25.00 3.88 12.16
CA ARG A 428 26.03 3.07 12.83
C ARG A 428 26.52 3.80 14.07
N VAL A 429 26.18 3.26 15.25
CA VAL A 429 26.52 3.85 16.55
C VAL A 429 27.98 3.59 16.91
N VAL A 430 28.45 2.37 16.65
CA VAL A 430 29.84 1.93 16.72
C VAL A 430 30.12 1.00 15.54
N ASP A 431 31.37 0.66 15.26
CA ASP A 431 31.78 -0.03 14.05
C ASP A 431 30.98 -1.31 13.72
N ASN A 432 30.45 -1.98 14.72
CA ASN A 432 29.72 -3.24 14.58
C ASN A 432 28.27 -3.19 15.08
N LEU A 433 27.70 -1.99 15.33
CA LEU A 433 26.33 -1.83 15.81
C LEU A 433 25.57 -0.78 15.01
N ASN A 434 24.52 -1.23 14.32
CA ASN A 434 23.58 -0.37 13.63
C ASN A 434 22.29 -0.27 14.46
N LEU A 435 21.70 0.92 14.47
CA LEU A 435 20.48 1.26 15.19
C LEU A 435 19.51 1.98 14.24
N ALA A 436 18.23 1.63 14.32
CA ALA A 436 17.13 2.42 13.75
C ALA A 436 16.01 2.50 14.80
N ILE A 437 15.59 3.71 15.15
CA ILE A 437 14.45 3.97 16.05
C ILE A 437 13.57 5.00 15.36
N ALA A 438 12.27 4.70 15.28
CA ALA A 438 11.25 5.62 14.79
C ALA A 438 10.10 5.70 15.81
N TYR A 439 9.62 6.89 16.06
CA TYR A 439 8.46 7.17 16.89
C TYR A 439 7.52 8.12 16.15
N SER A 440 6.23 7.83 16.19
CA SER A 440 5.18 8.73 15.72
C SER A 440 4.08 8.87 16.78
N ASP A 441 3.51 10.07 16.84
CA ASP A 441 2.34 10.41 17.64
C ASP A 441 1.35 11.10 16.74
N LEU A 442 0.15 10.52 16.60
CA LEU A 442 -0.84 10.91 15.61
C LEU A 442 -2.16 11.30 16.28
N SER A 443 -2.75 12.35 15.80
CA SER A 443 -4.10 12.79 16.15
C SER A 443 -4.96 12.88 14.90
N GLY A 444 -6.21 12.48 14.99
CA GLY A 444 -7.14 12.56 13.87
C GLY A 444 -8.51 13.04 14.32
N GLU A 445 -9.19 13.80 13.45
CA GLU A 445 -10.54 14.29 13.65
C GLU A 445 -11.38 14.12 12.37
N THR A 446 -12.57 13.52 12.53
CA THR A 446 -13.54 13.42 11.43
C THR A 446 -14.35 14.72 11.29
N SER A 447 -15.08 14.89 10.18
CA SER A 447 -15.97 16.06 9.94
C SER A 447 -16.99 16.33 11.06
N SER A 448 -17.33 15.31 11.85
CA SER A 448 -18.25 15.42 12.99
C SER A 448 -17.55 15.66 14.33
N GLY A 449 -16.25 15.85 14.36
CA GLY A 449 -15.46 16.11 15.57
C GLY A 449 -15.12 14.84 16.36
N GLY A 450 -15.25 13.66 15.77
CA GLY A 450 -14.93 12.40 16.42
C GLY A 450 -13.58 11.85 16.00
N ILE A 451 -13.09 10.84 16.72
CA ILE A 451 -11.81 10.17 16.44
C ILE A 451 -12.00 9.19 15.28
N PRO A 452 -11.17 9.26 14.22
CA PRO A 452 -11.18 8.31 13.12
C PRO A 452 -10.67 6.94 13.54
N ARG A 453 -11.13 5.89 12.83
CA ARG A 453 -10.68 4.52 13.04
C ARG A 453 -9.24 4.30 12.58
N GLU A 454 -8.59 3.29 13.16
CA GLU A 454 -7.29 2.74 12.74
C GLU A 454 -6.13 3.75 12.72
N ILE A 455 -6.27 4.86 13.42
CA ILE A 455 -5.14 5.75 13.73
C ILE A 455 -4.66 5.43 15.14
N PRO A 456 -3.51 4.76 15.32
CA PRO A 456 -2.95 4.51 16.65
C PRO A 456 -2.49 5.83 17.27
N GLU A 457 -2.71 5.99 18.58
CA GLU A 457 -2.28 7.19 19.32
C GLU A 457 -0.77 7.41 19.19
N HIS A 458 0.00 6.34 19.24
CA HIS A 458 1.44 6.38 19.00
C HIS A 458 1.95 5.07 18.41
N THR A 459 3.11 5.14 17.74
CA THR A 459 3.85 3.97 17.27
C THR A 459 5.33 4.14 17.60
N LEU A 460 5.95 3.09 18.14
CA LEU A 460 7.39 3.00 18.34
C LEU A 460 7.92 1.79 17.60
N SER A 461 8.92 1.99 16.75
CA SER A 461 9.67 0.92 16.10
C SER A 461 11.15 1.08 16.42
N ALA A 462 11.80 0.02 16.85
CA ALA A 462 13.23 0.00 17.08
C ALA A 462 13.85 -1.26 16.50
N PHE A 463 15.00 -1.12 15.88
CA PHE A 463 15.79 -2.24 15.37
C PHE A 463 17.26 -2.03 15.66
N VAL A 464 17.88 -3.04 16.24
CA VAL A 464 19.32 -3.08 16.54
C VAL A 464 19.93 -4.25 15.79
N ALA A 465 20.95 -3.99 14.98
CA ALA A 465 21.72 -5.02 14.29
C ALA A 465 23.18 -5.00 14.78
N TRP A 466 23.61 -6.10 15.37
CA TRP A 466 24.96 -6.28 15.90
C TRP A 466 25.75 -7.27 15.06
N GLU A 467 26.83 -6.81 14.48
CA GLU A 467 27.84 -7.64 13.81
C GLU A 467 28.74 -8.29 14.87
N VAL A 468 28.38 -9.50 15.31
CA VAL A 468 29.12 -10.25 16.36
C VAL A 468 30.55 -10.55 15.90
N ASN A 469 30.71 -10.89 14.62
CA ASN A 469 31.98 -11.07 13.92
C ASN A 469 31.75 -11.03 12.41
N GLU A 470 32.81 -11.22 11.61
CA GLU A 470 32.77 -11.16 10.14
C GLU A 470 31.74 -12.10 9.46
N LYS A 471 31.26 -13.11 10.21
CA LYS A 471 30.32 -14.11 9.66
C LYS A 471 28.93 -14.06 10.29
N LEU A 472 28.80 -13.55 11.50
CA LEU A 472 27.55 -13.58 12.27
C LEU A 472 27.07 -12.18 12.60
N SER A 473 25.86 -11.88 12.18
CA SER A 473 25.10 -10.71 12.64
C SER A 473 23.82 -11.17 13.32
N VAL A 474 23.42 -10.44 14.37
CA VAL A 474 22.17 -10.68 15.13
C VAL A 474 21.37 -9.40 15.15
N GLY A 475 20.07 -9.48 14.93
CA GLY A 475 19.15 -8.35 14.97
C GLY A 475 18.06 -8.55 16.03
N LEU A 476 17.70 -7.48 16.71
CA LEU A 476 16.55 -7.42 17.63
C LEU A 476 15.63 -6.29 17.17
N GLY A 477 14.37 -6.62 16.90
CA GLY A 477 13.29 -5.70 16.55
C GLY A 477 12.30 -5.54 17.69
N LEU A 478 11.74 -4.34 17.83
CA LEU A 478 10.63 -4.04 18.72
C LEU A 478 9.62 -3.17 17.95
N THR A 479 8.35 -3.53 18.01
CA THR A 479 7.23 -2.73 17.51
C THR A 479 6.22 -2.58 18.62
N GLN A 480 5.93 -1.33 19.01
CA GLN A 480 4.84 -0.99 19.91
C GLN A 480 3.83 -0.13 19.14
N GLN A 481 2.56 -0.49 19.23
CA GLN A 481 1.47 0.29 18.67
C GLN A 481 0.47 0.60 19.78
N GLY A 482 0.16 1.87 19.96
CA GLY A 482 -0.83 2.34 20.91
C GLY A 482 -2.25 1.93 20.54
N GLU A 483 -3.20 2.19 21.41
CA GLU A 483 -4.62 1.95 21.16
C GLU A 483 -5.08 2.66 19.87
N SER A 484 -6.00 2.02 19.11
CA SER A 484 -6.68 2.66 17.99
C SER A 484 -8.18 2.36 17.99
N LYS A 485 -8.99 3.20 17.32
CA LYS A 485 -10.44 2.99 17.24
C LYS A 485 -10.78 1.98 16.14
N ILE A 486 -11.72 1.08 16.42
CA ILE A 486 -12.25 0.12 15.45
C ILE A 486 -13.23 0.79 14.48
N LYS A 487 -13.97 1.80 14.96
CA LYS A 487 -14.99 2.50 14.20
C LYS A 487 -14.97 3.99 14.50
N ASP A 488 -15.16 4.82 13.47
CA ASP A 488 -15.24 6.26 13.59
C ASP A 488 -16.29 6.67 14.62
N ASN A 489 -15.98 7.69 15.40
CA ASN A 489 -16.90 8.36 16.33
C ASN A 489 -17.57 7.42 17.35
N THR A 490 -16.97 6.27 17.65
CA THR A 490 -17.52 5.29 18.61
C THR A 490 -16.58 5.15 19.81
N PRO A 491 -16.81 5.93 20.88
CA PRO A 491 -16.02 5.82 22.11
C PRO A 491 -16.08 4.41 22.70
N GLY A 492 -14.95 3.90 23.19
CA GLY A 492 -14.89 2.61 23.89
C GLY A 492 -14.93 1.38 22.97
N LEU A 493 -14.83 1.55 21.65
CA LEU A 493 -14.65 0.46 20.70
C LEU A 493 -13.21 0.52 20.11
N VAL A 494 -12.31 -0.31 20.64
CA VAL A 494 -10.87 -0.16 20.47
C VAL A 494 -10.16 -1.46 20.13
N LEU A 495 -9.08 -1.32 19.38
CA LEU A 495 -7.99 -2.30 19.31
C LEU A 495 -7.00 -1.99 20.43
N PRO A 496 -6.68 -2.97 21.30
CA PRO A 496 -5.74 -2.77 22.40
C PRO A 496 -4.33 -2.43 21.91
N GLU A 497 -3.58 -1.69 22.74
CA GLU A 497 -2.15 -1.51 22.58
C GLU A 497 -1.43 -2.87 22.64
N TYR A 498 -0.34 -3.01 21.87
CA TYR A 498 0.51 -4.20 21.91
C TYR A 498 1.99 -3.88 21.72
N THR A 499 2.83 -4.82 22.15
CA THR A 499 4.30 -4.77 21.92
C THR A 499 4.77 -6.11 21.36
N ARG A 500 5.32 -6.10 20.14
CA ARG A 500 5.92 -7.26 19.49
C ARG A 500 7.43 -7.16 19.48
N VAL A 501 8.10 -8.26 19.78
CA VAL A 501 9.56 -8.40 19.73
C VAL A 501 9.93 -9.44 18.70
N ASP A 502 10.89 -9.11 17.82
CA ASP A 502 11.37 -9.97 16.75
C ASP A 502 12.88 -10.18 16.89
N LEU A 503 13.37 -11.38 16.54
CA LEU A 503 14.78 -11.73 16.54
C LEU A 503 15.21 -12.17 15.15
N SER A 504 16.40 -11.75 14.71
CA SER A 504 17.00 -12.23 13.48
C SER A 504 18.46 -12.62 13.69
N ALA A 505 18.93 -13.58 12.90
CA ALA A 505 20.34 -13.95 12.82
C ALA A 505 20.71 -14.20 11.35
N TYR A 506 21.85 -13.67 10.96
CA TYR A 506 22.43 -13.87 9.63
C TYR A 506 23.81 -14.49 9.81
N TYR A 507 24.06 -15.60 9.10
CA TYR A 507 25.33 -16.31 9.14
C TYR A 507 25.89 -16.58 7.75
N GLN A 508 27.09 -16.04 7.48
CA GLN A 508 27.84 -16.30 6.22
C GLN A 508 28.58 -17.64 6.35
N VAL A 509 28.00 -18.70 5.78
CA VAL A 509 28.58 -20.06 5.80
C VAL A 509 29.82 -20.16 4.92
N ALA A 510 29.74 -19.61 3.69
CA ALA A 510 30.79 -19.56 2.72
C ALA A 510 30.69 -18.23 1.93
N PRO A 511 31.69 -17.80 1.15
CA PRO A 511 31.64 -16.54 0.39
C PRO A 511 30.39 -16.37 -0.47
N ASN A 512 29.78 -17.46 -0.90
CA ASN A 512 28.61 -17.49 -1.78
C ASN A 512 27.38 -18.16 -1.14
N LEU A 513 27.39 -18.47 0.15
CA LEU A 513 26.28 -19.11 0.84
C LEU A 513 26.03 -18.46 2.19
N SER A 514 24.82 -17.99 2.40
CA SER A 514 24.36 -17.44 3.67
C SER A 514 23.09 -18.14 4.16
N VAL A 515 22.93 -18.16 5.48
CA VAL A 515 21.74 -18.61 6.19
C VAL A 515 21.18 -17.45 6.97
N GLN A 516 19.87 -17.26 6.90
CA GLN A 516 19.16 -16.30 7.74
C GLN A 516 18.11 -17.06 8.56
N MET A 517 17.98 -16.69 9.82
CA MET A 517 16.93 -17.14 10.72
C MET A 517 16.19 -15.90 11.24
N ASN A 518 14.86 -15.93 11.17
CA ASN A 518 13.99 -14.92 11.78
C ASN A 518 13.05 -15.63 12.75
N VAL A 519 12.82 -14.99 13.89
CA VAL A 519 11.76 -15.36 14.83
C VAL A 519 10.90 -14.12 15.03
N GLU A 520 9.71 -14.14 14.48
CA GLU A 520 8.72 -13.07 14.62
C GLU A 520 7.84 -13.34 15.83
N ASN A 521 7.42 -12.27 16.48
CA ASN A 521 6.63 -12.34 17.72
C ASN A 521 7.26 -13.30 18.76
N LEU A 522 8.51 -13.08 19.10
CA LEU A 522 9.32 -13.93 19.99
C LEU A 522 8.65 -14.20 21.35
N MET A 523 7.83 -13.26 21.83
CA MET A 523 7.14 -13.36 23.12
C MET A 523 5.76 -14.02 23.01
N ASP A 524 5.35 -14.42 21.81
CA ASP A 524 4.03 -14.98 21.50
C ASP A 524 2.86 -14.12 22.00
N GLU A 525 2.97 -12.80 21.81
CA GLU A 525 1.95 -11.82 22.18
C GLU A 525 0.70 -12.01 21.33
N LEU A 526 -0.47 -12.05 21.97
CA LEU A 526 -1.76 -11.99 21.26
C LEU A 526 -2.07 -10.51 20.99
N TYR A 527 -2.15 -10.13 19.72
CA TYR A 527 -2.37 -8.74 19.33
C TYR A 527 -3.32 -8.62 18.13
N PHE A 528 -3.88 -7.43 17.96
CA PHE A 528 -4.85 -7.11 16.91
C PHE A 528 -4.38 -5.89 16.12
N PRO A 529 -3.65 -6.10 15.00
CA PRO A 529 -2.98 -5.00 14.30
C PRO A 529 -3.93 -4.06 13.57
N HIS A 530 -5.10 -4.53 13.15
CA HIS A 530 -6.11 -3.73 12.46
C HIS A 530 -7.51 -4.37 12.55
N SER A 531 -8.55 -3.59 12.19
CA SER A 531 -9.92 -4.09 12.09
C SER A 531 -10.65 -3.46 10.92
N HIS A 532 -11.25 -4.28 10.05
CA HIS A 532 -12.05 -3.74 8.95
C HIS A 532 -13.39 -3.14 9.43
N SER A 533 -14.00 -3.73 10.45
CA SER A 533 -15.23 -3.27 11.09
C SER A 533 -15.37 -3.83 12.51
N THR A 534 -16.46 -3.50 13.18
CA THR A 534 -16.72 -3.86 14.59
C THR A 534 -16.50 -5.33 14.93
N HIS A 535 -16.79 -6.26 14.02
CA HIS A 535 -16.68 -7.70 14.26
C HIS A 535 -15.66 -8.39 13.35
N GLN A 536 -14.63 -7.67 12.93
CA GLN A 536 -13.61 -8.13 12.00
C GLN A 536 -12.21 -7.67 12.45
N ALA A 537 -11.89 -7.89 13.73
CA ALA A 537 -10.55 -7.60 14.27
C ALA A 537 -9.58 -8.70 13.85
N SER A 538 -8.55 -8.35 13.08
CA SER A 538 -7.54 -9.30 12.63
C SER A 538 -6.69 -9.78 13.79
N VAL A 539 -6.52 -11.10 13.91
CA VAL A 539 -5.62 -11.72 14.89
C VAL A 539 -4.20 -11.69 14.34
N GLY A 540 -3.30 -11.07 15.08
CA GLY A 540 -1.88 -11.03 14.75
C GLY A 540 -1.25 -12.42 14.75
N GLU A 541 -0.20 -12.58 13.96
CA GLU A 541 0.48 -13.87 13.86
C GLU A 541 1.16 -14.25 15.18
N SER A 542 0.95 -15.48 15.64
CA SER A 542 1.66 -16.06 16.79
C SER A 542 3.15 -16.22 16.48
N VAL A 543 3.95 -16.68 17.44
CA VAL A 543 5.39 -16.86 17.23
C VAL A 543 5.67 -17.70 15.98
N ASN A 544 6.45 -17.14 15.04
CA ASN A 544 6.86 -17.78 13.81
C ASN A 544 8.38 -17.80 13.70
N SER A 545 8.93 -18.97 13.35
CA SER A 545 10.37 -19.13 13.10
C SER A 545 10.59 -19.51 11.64
N ARG A 546 11.38 -18.70 10.92
CA ARG A 546 11.71 -18.92 9.52
C ARG A 546 13.21 -19.09 9.33
N VAL A 547 13.61 -20.05 8.50
CA VAL A 547 14.99 -20.26 8.04
C VAL A 547 15.05 -20.10 6.53
N SER A 548 15.98 -19.29 6.06
CA SER A 548 16.22 -19.05 4.62
C SER A 548 17.69 -19.30 4.28
N LEU A 549 17.92 -19.85 3.09
CA LEU A 549 19.23 -20.04 2.49
C LEU A 549 19.33 -19.17 1.24
N ARG A 550 20.42 -18.41 1.12
CA ARG A 550 20.76 -17.67 -0.09
C ARG A 550 22.08 -18.14 -0.65
N TRP A 551 22.05 -18.53 -1.90
CA TRP A 551 23.24 -18.96 -2.64
C TRP A 551 23.45 -18.11 -3.90
N THR A 552 24.66 -17.54 -4.06
CA THR A 552 25.03 -16.67 -5.19
C THR A 552 26.26 -17.18 -5.91
N TYR A 553 26.33 -17.06 -7.24
CA TYR A 553 27.50 -17.40 -8.07
C TYR A 553 27.53 -16.60 -9.37
#